data_e04b10b743fbd84061a78f9a365aebd6
#
_entry.id   e04b10b743fbd84061a78f9a365aebd6
#
_cell.length_a   1.000
_cell.length_b   1.000
_cell.length_c   1.000
_cell.angle_alpha   90.00
_cell.angle_beta   90.00
_cell.angle_gamma   90.00
#
_symmetry.space_group_name_H-M   'P 1'
#
loop_
_entity.id
_entity.type
_entity.pdbx_description
1 polymer ?
#
loop_
_entity_poly.entity_id
_entity_poly.type
_entity_poly.pdbx_seq_one_letter_code
_entity_poly.pdbx_strand_id
1 'polypeptide(L)'
;VSQDSGGAVNATVRRWQLTETLRQLRESNGLSIEQAAERLRAGTGKWSRSKLGRIETREQGVKRHEVEQLLDLYGVTDDSVRSWMLGLASTVNERGYWLALRKDLPGDFHEFLSVEAALVALREFETMVVPGLLQTADYTRALIYGANPGMAYEVVDRRVIARLARQQVLARPDPLRFHVILDEAILERPIGTNLVMRNQLQRLLDTSEADHITVQILPKSAGATPAVDGPFSILTLPEPIPDFGYAEGPGGAVYIEDRAQVRVCTERWGILTERSLSPADSLDAIREAVKTYT
;
A
#
# COMPACT_ATOMS: atom_id res chain seq x y z
N VAL A 1 12.62 26.36 -16.06
CA VAL A 1 13.05 25.83 -14.76
C VAL A 1 11.86 25.07 -14.20
N SER A 2 11.72 23.80 -14.57
CA SER A 2 10.73 22.90 -13.98
C SER A 2 11.28 22.46 -12.63
N GLN A 3 10.65 22.91 -11.56
CA GLN A 3 10.89 22.36 -10.24
C GLN A 3 10.23 20.98 -10.19
N ASP A 4 11.08 20.00 -9.95
CA ASP A 4 10.80 18.60 -9.69
C ASP A 4 9.96 18.48 -8.40
N SER A 5 8.63 18.42 -8.56
CA SER A 5 7.68 18.22 -7.47
C SER A 5 7.32 16.73 -7.29
N GLY A 6 8.28 15.84 -7.56
CA GLY A 6 8.18 14.43 -7.19
C GLY A 6 8.21 14.32 -5.68
N GLY A 7 7.09 13.99 -5.05
CA GLY A 7 7.02 13.71 -3.62
C GLY A 7 8.13 12.73 -3.24
N ALA A 8 8.92 13.07 -2.21
CA ALA A 8 10.10 12.30 -1.82
C ALA A 8 9.71 10.85 -1.51
N VAL A 9 10.06 9.95 -2.40
CA VAL A 9 9.90 8.50 -2.23
C VAL A 9 10.72 8.10 -1.01
N ASN A 10 10.07 7.55 0.01
CA ASN A 10 10.71 7.23 1.28
C ASN A 10 11.79 6.14 1.16
N ALA A 11 12.62 5.98 2.18
CA ALA A 11 13.78 5.07 2.16
C ALA A 11 13.39 3.61 1.86
N THR A 12 12.23 3.16 2.32
CA THR A 12 11.72 1.80 2.06
C THR A 12 11.42 1.60 0.58
N VAL A 13 10.66 2.50 -0.03
CA VAL A 13 10.29 2.40 -1.44
C VAL A 13 11.48 2.61 -2.34
N ARG A 14 12.41 3.54 -2.01
CA ARG A 14 13.69 3.66 -2.74
C ARG A 14 14.49 2.36 -2.73
N ARG A 15 14.56 1.69 -1.58
CA ARG A 15 15.20 0.37 -1.48
C ARG A 15 14.49 -0.65 -2.37
N TRP A 16 13.17 -0.65 -2.41
CA TRP A 16 12.40 -1.57 -3.26
C TRP A 16 12.60 -1.28 -4.74
N GLN A 17 12.57 -0.01 -5.16
CA GLN A 17 12.91 0.38 -6.54
C GLN A 17 14.30 -0.08 -6.93
N LEU A 18 15.28 0.19 -6.07
CA LEU A 18 16.68 -0.22 -6.33
C LEU A 18 16.82 -1.73 -6.49
N THR A 19 16.28 -2.51 -5.56
CA THR A 19 16.42 -3.98 -5.57
C THR A 19 15.68 -4.60 -6.75
N GLU A 20 14.50 -4.11 -7.10
CA GLU A 20 13.74 -4.59 -8.26
C GLU A 20 14.45 -4.23 -9.58
N THR A 21 14.98 -3.00 -9.70
CA THR A 21 15.76 -2.62 -10.89
C THR A 21 17.01 -3.49 -11.03
N LEU A 22 17.74 -3.74 -9.94
CA LEU A 22 18.92 -4.61 -9.97
C LEU A 22 18.57 -6.04 -10.38
N ARG A 23 17.45 -6.57 -9.90
CA ARG A 23 16.94 -7.88 -10.28
C ARG A 23 16.57 -7.92 -11.78
N GLN A 24 15.84 -6.94 -12.28
CA GLN A 24 15.47 -6.86 -13.70
C GLN A 24 16.71 -6.76 -14.60
N LEU A 25 17.72 -5.98 -14.21
CA LEU A 25 18.98 -5.89 -14.93
C LEU A 25 19.71 -7.24 -14.97
N ARG A 26 19.75 -7.98 -13.87
CA ARG A 26 20.30 -9.34 -13.83
C ARG A 26 19.57 -10.28 -14.79
N GLU A 27 18.24 -10.28 -14.71
CA GLU A 27 17.38 -11.16 -15.51
C GLU A 27 17.47 -10.83 -17.01
N SER A 28 17.50 -9.54 -17.38
CA SER A 28 17.66 -9.10 -18.78
C SER A 28 19.04 -9.46 -19.36
N ASN A 29 20.06 -9.59 -18.49
CA ASN A 29 21.38 -10.11 -18.88
C ASN A 29 21.44 -11.65 -18.91
N GLY A 30 20.32 -12.35 -18.69
CA GLY A 30 20.22 -13.81 -18.69
C GLY A 30 21.01 -14.49 -17.57
N LEU A 31 21.33 -13.77 -16.48
CA LEU A 31 22.16 -14.30 -15.38
C LEU A 31 21.28 -14.89 -14.27
N SER A 32 21.60 -16.12 -13.84
CA SER A 32 21.11 -16.62 -12.58
C SER A 32 21.77 -15.88 -11.39
N ILE A 33 21.18 -15.97 -10.20
CA ILE A 33 21.79 -15.39 -8.97
C ILE A 33 23.17 -16.00 -8.72
N GLU A 34 23.33 -17.31 -8.97
CA GLU A 34 24.60 -18.02 -8.83
C GLU A 34 25.67 -17.47 -9.77
N GLN A 35 25.32 -17.34 -11.06
CA GLN A 35 26.25 -16.84 -12.09
C GLN A 35 26.66 -15.37 -11.82
N ALA A 36 25.71 -14.52 -11.43
CA ALA A 36 26.01 -13.13 -11.08
C ALA A 36 26.91 -13.04 -9.84
N ALA A 37 26.60 -13.81 -8.78
CA ALA A 37 27.41 -13.83 -7.57
C ALA A 37 28.83 -14.40 -7.81
N GLU A 38 28.97 -15.38 -8.70
CA GLU A 38 30.28 -15.96 -9.07
C GLU A 38 31.15 -14.95 -9.83
N ARG A 39 30.59 -14.26 -10.82
CA ARG A 39 31.29 -13.20 -11.58
C ARG A 39 31.73 -12.06 -10.67
N LEU A 40 30.85 -11.60 -9.77
CA LEU A 40 31.17 -10.56 -8.77
C LEU A 40 32.25 -11.02 -7.80
N ARG A 41 32.22 -12.29 -7.36
CA ARG A 41 33.25 -12.86 -6.47
C ARG A 41 34.62 -12.92 -7.13
N ALA A 42 34.67 -13.29 -8.39
CA ALA A 42 35.93 -13.31 -9.15
C ALA A 42 36.60 -11.92 -9.25
N GLY A 43 35.81 -10.84 -9.31
CA GLY A 43 36.32 -9.48 -9.36
C GLY A 43 36.64 -8.87 -7.98
N THR A 44 35.88 -9.17 -6.94
CA THR A 44 35.97 -8.44 -5.67
C THR A 44 36.11 -9.32 -4.41
N GLY A 45 35.93 -10.63 -4.53
CA GLY A 45 36.08 -11.61 -3.44
C GLY A 45 34.95 -11.60 -2.36
N LYS A 46 34.03 -10.64 -2.40
CA LYS A 46 33.09 -10.37 -1.28
C LYS A 46 31.63 -10.76 -1.55
N TRP A 47 31.33 -11.34 -2.70
CA TRP A 47 29.97 -11.71 -3.09
C TRP A 47 29.70 -13.20 -2.91
N SER A 48 28.46 -13.53 -2.55
CA SER A 48 27.96 -14.90 -2.48
C SER A 48 26.51 -14.94 -2.99
N ARG A 49 26.07 -16.14 -3.44
CA ARG A 49 24.66 -16.38 -3.81
C ARG A 49 23.69 -15.92 -2.73
N SER A 50 23.96 -16.29 -1.47
CA SER A 50 23.13 -15.92 -0.33
C SER A 50 23.04 -14.40 -0.11
N LYS A 51 24.16 -13.67 -0.30
CA LYS A 51 24.17 -12.22 -0.16
C LYS A 51 23.35 -11.55 -1.27
N LEU A 52 23.57 -11.93 -2.54
CA LEU A 52 22.82 -11.37 -3.65
C LEU A 52 21.33 -11.69 -3.56
N GLY A 53 20.99 -12.94 -3.17
CA GLY A 53 19.62 -13.34 -2.92
C GLY A 53 18.93 -12.46 -1.86
N ARG A 54 19.56 -12.27 -0.68
CA ARG A 54 19.01 -11.43 0.37
C ARG A 54 18.86 -9.95 -0.02
N ILE A 55 19.72 -9.45 -0.92
CA ILE A 55 19.55 -8.09 -1.46
C ILE A 55 18.30 -8.04 -2.35
N GLU A 56 18.13 -9.00 -3.27
CA GLU A 56 16.98 -9.04 -4.17
C GLU A 56 15.64 -9.35 -3.45
N THR A 57 15.68 -10.12 -2.35
CA THR A 57 14.52 -10.37 -1.47
C THR A 57 14.31 -9.28 -0.41
N ARG A 58 15.11 -8.22 -0.44
CA ARG A 58 15.02 -7.07 0.49
C ARG A 58 15.33 -7.37 1.95
N GLU A 59 15.81 -8.58 2.26
CA GLU A 59 16.24 -8.99 3.59
C GLU A 59 17.54 -8.30 4.03
N GLN A 60 18.33 -7.82 3.05
CA GLN A 60 19.59 -7.13 3.29
C GLN A 60 19.68 -5.85 2.44
N GLY A 61 20.11 -4.75 3.06
CA GLY A 61 20.43 -3.52 2.34
C GLY A 61 21.67 -3.67 1.47
N VAL A 62 21.76 -2.87 0.40
CA VAL A 62 22.90 -2.80 -0.51
C VAL A 62 23.62 -1.46 -0.34
N LYS A 63 24.94 -1.47 -0.25
CA LYS A 63 25.77 -0.27 -0.12
C LYS A 63 26.05 0.34 -1.49
N ARG A 64 26.29 1.67 -1.53
CA ARG A 64 26.56 2.40 -2.77
C ARG A 64 27.62 1.73 -3.64
N HIS A 65 28.78 1.38 -3.09
CA HIS A 65 29.84 0.71 -3.84
C HIS A 65 29.46 -0.71 -4.34
N GLU A 66 28.52 -1.38 -3.65
CA GLU A 66 27.99 -2.66 -4.09
C GLU A 66 27.04 -2.48 -5.27
N VAL A 67 26.26 -1.39 -5.28
CA VAL A 67 25.45 -1.03 -6.45
C VAL A 67 26.33 -0.72 -7.64
N GLU A 68 27.43 0.02 -7.47
CA GLU A 68 28.39 0.29 -8.55
C GLU A 68 28.92 -1.01 -9.17
N GLN A 69 29.33 -1.99 -8.34
CA GLN A 69 29.78 -3.30 -8.80
C GLN A 69 28.70 -4.08 -9.58
N LEU A 70 27.46 -4.01 -9.14
CA LEU A 70 26.34 -4.65 -9.84
C LEU A 70 26.05 -3.98 -11.19
N LEU A 71 26.06 -2.64 -11.23
CA LEU A 71 25.86 -1.90 -12.47
C LEU A 71 26.96 -2.18 -13.49
N ASP A 72 28.21 -2.31 -13.04
CA ASP A 72 29.35 -2.68 -13.90
C ASP A 72 29.15 -4.10 -14.45
N LEU A 73 28.80 -5.07 -13.61
CA LEU A 73 28.51 -6.43 -14.02
C LEU A 73 27.38 -6.52 -15.05
N TYR A 74 26.33 -5.73 -14.86
CA TYR A 74 25.15 -5.72 -15.73
C TYR A 74 25.31 -4.83 -16.97
N GLY A 75 26.49 -4.23 -17.16
CA GLY A 75 26.81 -3.44 -18.35
C GLY A 75 26.02 -2.12 -18.46
N VAL A 76 25.60 -1.54 -17.34
CA VAL A 76 24.91 -0.25 -17.33
C VAL A 76 25.92 0.87 -17.52
N THR A 77 25.93 1.46 -18.73
CA THR A 77 26.88 2.53 -19.12
C THR A 77 26.25 3.93 -19.13
N ASP A 78 24.92 4.04 -19.10
CA ASP A 78 24.22 5.32 -19.08
C ASP A 78 24.40 6.02 -17.72
N ASP A 79 25.03 7.19 -17.74
CA ASP A 79 25.36 7.97 -16.55
C ASP A 79 24.11 8.46 -15.80
N SER A 80 23.00 8.71 -16.48
CA SER A 80 21.75 9.15 -15.88
C SER A 80 21.11 8.01 -15.07
N VAL A 81 21.09 6.80 -15.64
CA VAL A 81 20.59 5.58 -14.97
C VAL A 81 21.49 5.23 -13.79
N ARG A 82 22.81 5.28 -13.96
CA ARG A 82 23.76 5.03 -12.87
C ARG A 82 23.58 6.01 -11.72
N SER A 83 23.51 7.31 -12.02
CA SER A 83 23.32 8.37 -11.02
C SER A 83 22.03 8.21 -10.27
N TRP A 84 20.92 7.88 -10.97
CA TRP A 84 19.62 7.61 -10.36
C TRP A 84 19.69 6.42 -9.40
N MET A 85 20.22 5.26 -9.83
CA MET A 85 20.32 4.07 -8.98
C MET A 85 21.24 4.28 -7.77
N LEU A 86 22.34 4.99 -7.93
CA LEU A 86 23.22 5.37 -6.82
C LEU A 86 22.57 6.37 -5.86
N GLY A 87 21.66 7.20 -6.36
CA GLY A 87 20.80 8.07 -5.57
C GLY A 87 19.81 7.27 -4.70
N LEU A 88 19.23 6.20 -5.24
CA LEU A 88 18.35 5.30 -4.48
C LEU A 88 19.09 4.59 -3.32
N ALA A 89 20.39 4.30 -3.50
CA ALA A 89 21.23 3.68 -2.48
C ALA A 89 21.69 4.64 -1.37
N SER A 90 21.52 5.96 -1.56
CA SER A 90 21.90 6.93 -0.56
C SER A 90 20.89 6.94 0.60
N THR A 91 21.38 6.73 1.83
CA THR A 91 20.59 6.86 3.04
C THR A 91 20.35 8.35 3.34
N VAL A 92 19.33 8.93 2.75
CA VAL A 92 18.80 10.21 3.24
C VAL A 92 17.95 9.89 4.46
N ASN A 93 18.34 10.44 5.59
CA ASN A 93 17.66 10.30 6.88
C ASN A 93 16.35 11.11 6.80
N GLU A 94 15.30 10.54 6.24
CA GLU A 94 13.97 11.16 6.20
C GLU A 94 13.36 11.11 7.59
N ARG A 95 13.55 12.20 8.33
CA ARG A 95 12.80 12.49 9.56
C ARG A 95 11.39 12.95 9.16
N GLY A 96 10.52 12.00 8.79
CA GLY A 96 9.12 12.30 8.54
C GLY A 96 8.33 12.47 9.84
N TYR A 97 7.22 13.19 9.77
CA TYR A 97 6.19 13.36 10.80
C TYR A 97 5.78 12.03 11.48
N TRP A 98 5.83 10.93 10.75
CA TRP A 98 5.54 9.56 11.19
C TRP A 98 6.44 9.04 12.32
N LEU A 99 7.67 9.54 12.46
CA LEU A 99 8.59 9.14 13.53
C LEU A 99 8.04 9.46 14.92
N ALA A 100 7.28 10.54 15.06
CA ALA A 100 6.66 10.91 16.34
C ALA A 100 5.50 9.97 16.71
N LEU A 101 4.82 9.39 15.73
CA LEU A 101 3.65 8.51 15.90
C LEU A 101 4.03 7.02 16.03
N ARG A 102 5.27 6.66 15.73
CA ARG A 102 5.76 5.27 15.74
C ARG A 102 5.51 4.53 17.06
N LYS A 103 5.60 5.22 18.19
CA LYS A 103 5.50 4.59 19.51
C LYS A 103 4.14 3.98 19.81
N ASP A 104 3.09 4.47 19.17
CA ASP A 104 1.69 4.11 19.44
C ASP A 104 1.06 3.20 18.38
N LEU A 105 1.82 2.87 17.34
CA LEU A 105 1.39 2.02 16.24
C LEU A 105 2.09 0.65 16.33
N PRO A 106 1.41 -0.46 15.97
CA PRO A 106 2.05 -1.76 15.85
C PRO A 106 3.28 -1.72 14.93
N GLY A 107 4.32 -2.49 15.28
CA GLY A 107 5.61 -2.47 14.56
C GLY A 107 5.48 -2.72 13.06
N ASP A 108 4.65 -3.69 12.68
CA ASP A 108 4.41 -4.10 11.30
C ASP A 108 3.70 -3.00 10.47
N PHE A 109 2.96 -2.11 11.14
CA PHE A 109 2.26 -1.01 10.51
C PHE A 109 3.18 0.12 10.02
N HIS A 110 4.41 0.21 10.54
CA HIS A 110 5.37 1.25 10.14
C HIS A 110 5.86 1.06 8.69
N GLU A 111 6.06 -0.19 8.26
CA GLU A 111 6.45 -0.49 6.89
C GLU A 111 5.30 -0.17 5.94
N PHE A 112 4.08 -0.58 6.30
CA PHE A 112 2.87 -0.27 5.55
C PHE A 112 2.67 1.23 5.34
N LEU A 113 2.81 2.06 6.38
CA LEU A 113 2.71 3.52 6.28
C LEU A 113 3.70 4.12 5.27
N SER A 114 4.92 3.56 5.27
CA SER A 114 5.95 3.98 4.32
C SER A 114 5.60 3.60 2.89
N VAL A 115 5.04 2.42 2.69
CA VAL A 115 4.57 1.94 1.39
C VAL A 115 3.36 2.75 0.93
N GLU A 116 2.34 2.91 1.79
CA GLU A 116 1.10 3.65 1.49
C GLU A 116 1.39 5.08 1.04
N ALA A 117 2.31 5.78 1.70
CA ALA A 117 2.70 7.14 1.33
C ALA A 117 3.28 7.27 -0.08
N ALA A 118 3.79 6.18 -0.66
CA ALA A 118 4.40 6.16 -1.98
C ALA A 118 3.52 5.49 -3.06
N LEU A 119 2.34 4.97 -2.70
CA LEU A 119 1.44 4.35 -3.67
C LEU A 119 1.01 5.35 -4.74
N VAL A 120 0.92 4.88 -5.98
CA VAL A 120 0.33 5.60 -7.11
C VAL A 120 -1.11 5.14 -7.37
N ALA A 121 -1.43 3.87 -7.03
CA ALA A 121 -2.78 3.36 -7.04
C ALA A 121 -2.99 2.33 -5.92
N LEU A 122 -4.22 2.26 -5.43
CA LEU A 122 -4.69 1.30 -4.44
C LEU A 122 -6.04 0.75 -4.88
N ARG A 123 -6.15 -0.57 -4.93
CA ARG A 123 -7.42 -1.29 -5.11
C ARG A 123 -7.66 -2.08 -3.82
N GLU A 124 -8.76 -1.82 -3.13
CA GLU A 124 -9.01 -2.35 -1.79
C GLU A 124 -10.43 -2.91 -1.69
N PHE A 125 -10.54 -4.18 -1.35
CA PHE A 125 -11.81 -4.83 -1.03
C PHE A 125 -11.93 -5.01 0.47
N GLU A 126 -13.03 -4.52 1.05
CA GLU A 126 -13.31 -4.58 2.47
C GLU A 126 -14.66 -5.21 2.77
N THR A 127 -14.70 -6.00 3.85
CA THR A 127 -15.90 -6.76 4.25
C THR A 127 -16.50 -6.35 5.58
N MET A 128 -15.76 -5.67 6.45
CA MET A 128 -16.16 -5.44 7.83
C MET A 128 -16.26 -3.98 8.22
N VAL A 129 -15.39 -3.14 7.68
CA VAL A 129 -15.27 -1.73 8.08
C VAL A 129 -14.93 -0.85 6.87
N VAL A 130 -15.22 0.43 6.97
CA VAL A 130 -14.76 1.40 5.96
C VAL A 130 -13.24 1.47 6.00
N PRO A 131 -12.54 1.49 4.84
CA PRO A 131 -11.08 1.63 4.76
C PRO A 131 -10.54 2.85 5.52
N GLY A 132 -9.37 2.70 6.13
CA GLY A 132 -8.77 3.76 6.95
C GLY A 132 -8.60 5.11 6.25
N LEU A 133 -8.35 5.10 4.94
CA LEU A 133 -8.20 6.32 4.13
C LEU A 133 -9.52 7.10 3.95
N LEU A 134 -10.68 6.45 4.16
CA LEU A 134 -12.00 7.06 4.02
C LEU A 134 -12.72 7.29 5.36
N GLN A 135 -12.11 6.92 6.51
CA GLN A 135 -12.75 7.04 7.81
C GLN A 135 -12.80 8.49 8.30
N THR A 136 -13.89 8.83 9.02
CA THR A 136 -13.95 10.03 9.86
C THR A 136 -13.24 9.79 11.20
N ALA A 137 -12.92 10.88 11.91
CA ALA A 137 -12.29 10.79 13.23
C ALA A 137 -13.16 10.01 14.24
N ASP A 138 -14.46 10.29 14.25
CA ASP A 138 -15.40 9.68 15.22
C ASP A 138 -15.65 8.21 14.91
N TYR A 139 -15.76 7.83 13.63
CA TYR A 139 -15.83 6.43 13.22
C TYR A 139 -14.56 5.67 13.61
N THR A 140 -13.38 6.26 13.34
CA THR A 140 -12.09 5.68 13.74
C THR A 140 -12.01 5.47 15.24
N ARG A 141 -12.42 6.47 16.03
CA ARG A 141 -12.42 6.40 17.50
C ARG A 141 -13.35 5.30 18.00
N ALA A 142 -14.58 5.25 17.49
CA ALA A 142 -15.54 4.21 17.84
C ALA A 142 -15.05 2.81 17.48
N LEU A 143 -14.43 2.65 16.30
CA LEU A 143 -13.86 1.38 15.87
C LEU A 143 -12.72 0.91 16.79
N ILE A 144 -11.77 1.81 17.12
CA ILE A 144 -10.65 1.47 18.00
C ILE A 144 -11.12 1.07 19.39
N TYR A 145 -12.08 1.80 19.97
CA TYR A 145 -12.66 1.45 21.28
C TYR A 145 -13.43 0.14 21.24
N GLY A 146 -14.22 -0.09 20.19
CA GLY A 146 -14.98 -1.34 20.04
C GLY A 146 -14.07 -2.56 19.94
N ALA A 147 -12.94 -2.43 19.21
CA ALA A 147 -11.95 -3.49 19.08
C ALA A 147 -11.04 -3.65 20.31
N ASN A 148 -10.86 -2.58 21.11
CA ASN A 148 -9.92 -2.55 22.26
C ASN A 148 -10.53 -1.79 23.45
N PRO A 149 -11.53 -2.36 24.16
CA PRO A 149 -12.28 -1.64 25.20
C PRO A 149 -11.43 -1.15 26.38
N GLY A 150 -10.22 -1.70 26.57
CA GLY A 150 -9.31 -1.31 27.68
C GLY A 150 -8.23 -0.30 27.28
N MET A 151 -8.25 0.20 26.05
CA MET A 151 -7.20 1.12 25.58
C MET A 151 -7.36 2.52 26.21
N ALA A 152 -6.25 3.10 26.70
CA ALA A 152 -6.26 4.44 27.25
C ALA A 152 -6.65 5.49 26.20
N TYR A 153 -7.40 6.52 26.63
CA TYR A 153 -7.93 7.56 25.75
C TYR A 153 -6.85 8.23 24.89
N GLU A 154 -5.73 8.57 25.51
CA GLU A 154 -4.61 9.26 24.88
C GLU A 154 -3.98 8.39 23.75
N VAL A 155 -3.98 7.07 23.93
CA VAL A 155 -3.47 6.14 22.91
C VAL A 155 -4.45 6.08 21.74
N VAL A 156 -5.75 6.00 22.02
CA VAL A 156 -6.79 6.04 20.99
C VAL A 156 -6.71 7.32 20.19
N ASP A 157 -6.61 8.47 20.85
CA ASP A 157 -6.56 9.77 20.19
C ASP A 157 -5.33 9.92 19.29
N ARG A 158 -4.16 9.47 19.74
CA ARG A 158 -2.96 9.43 18.89
C ARG A 158 -3.12 8.52 17.66
N ARG A 159 -3.79 7.38 17.81
CA ARG A 159 -4.12 6.48 16.68
C ARG A 159 -5.09 7.10 15.70
N VAL A 160 -6.08 7.85 16.18
CA VAL A 160 -7.01 8.62 15.35
C VAL A 160 -6.24 9.66 14.54
N ILE A 161 -5.39 10.47 15.20
CA ILE A 161 -4.55 11.48 14.55
C ILE A 161 -3.67 10.83 13.47
N ALA A 162 -3.02 9.71 13.78
CA ALA A 162 -2.20 8.98 12.83
C ALA A 162 -2.99 8.52 11.61
N ARG A 163 -4.21 8.00 11.81
CA ARG A 163 -5.09 7.54 10.72
C ARG A 163 -5.54 8.70 9.84
N LEU A 164 -5.94 9.82 10.41
CA LEU A 164 -6.33 11.01 9.64
C LEU A 164 -5.16 11.61 8.85
N ALA A 165 -3.96 11.61 9.44
CA ALA A 165 -2.78 12.10 8.76
C ALA A 165 -2.41 11.26 7.51
N ARG A 166 -2.71 9.95 7.49
CA ARG A 166 -2.53 9.08 6.30
C ARG A 166 -3.38 9.55 5.11
N GLN A 167 -4.56 10.12 5.36
CA GLN A 167 -5.48 10.55 4.32
C GLN A 167 -4.91 11.67 3.42
N GLN A 168 -3.79 12.29 3.81
CA GLN A 168 -3.09 13.28 2.98
C GLN A 168 -2.65 12.71 1.62
N VAL A 169 -2.49 11.38 1.48
CA VAL A 169 -2.17 10.76 0.19
C VAL A 169 -3.27 10.97 -0.86
N LEU A 170 -4.50 11.20 -0.43
CA LEU A 170 -5.64 11.49 -1.30
C LEU A 170 -5.72 12.97 -1.72
N ALA A 171 -5.00 13.87 -1.04
CA ALA A 171 -5.07 15.33 -1.26
C ALA A 171 -3.75 15.93 -1.77
N ARG A 172 -2.71 15.12 -2.02
CA ARG A 172 -1.43 15.58 -2.56
C ARG A 172 -1.56 16.00 -4.03
N PRO A 173 -0.60 16.75 -4.62
CA PRO A 173 -0.65 17.19 -6.02
C PRO A 173 -0.83 16.05 -7.03
N ASP A 174 -0.15 14.89 -6.82
CA ASP A 174 -0.37 13.64 -7.56
C ASP A 174 -1.11 12.68 -6.63
N PRO A 175 -2.45 12.75 -6.55
CA PRO A 175 -3.22 12.02 -5.57
C PRO A 175 -3.20 10.51 -5.84
N LEU A 176 -3.29 9.72 -4.77
CA LEU A 176 -3.46 8.29 -4.85
C LEU A 176 -4.75 7.96 -5.63
N ARG A 177 -4.63 7.20 -6.71
CA ARG A 177 -5.81 6.62 -7.38
C ARG A 177 -6.36 5.49 -6.50
N PHE A 178 -7.51 5.73 -5.90
CA PHE A 178 -8.09 4.82 -4.94
C PHE A 178 -9.41 4.23 -5.45
N HIS A 179 -9.43 2.95 -5.70
CA HIS A 179 -10.64 2.21 -6.04
C HIS A 179 -10.96 1.23 -4.91
N VAL A 180 -12.08 1.45 -4.25
CA VAL A 180 -12.55 0.61 -3.14
C VAL A 180 -13.85 -0.09 -3.50
N ILE A 181 -13.93 -1.38 -3.16
CA ILE A 181 -15.17 -2.16 -3.16
C ILE A 181 -15.49 -2.49 -1.70
N LEU A 182 -16.68 -2.10 -1.27
CA LEU A 182 -17.18 -2.35 0.08
C LEU A 182 -18.27 -3.41 0.01
N ASP A 183 -18.19 -4.44 0.83
CA ASP A 183 -19.33 -5.33 1.04
C ASP A 183 -20.51 -4.52 1.63
N GLU A 184 -21.72 -4.77 1.12
CA GLU A 184 -22.93 -4.05 1.55
C GLU A 184 -23.16 -4.11 3.07
N ALA A 185 -22.69 -5.17 3.75
CA ALA A 185 -22.80 -5.32 5.19
C ALA A 185 -22.10 -4.17 5.97
N ILE A 186 -21.10 -3.51 5.36
CA ILE A 186 -20.44 -2.34 5.97
C ILE A 186 -21.40 -1.17 6.16
N LEU A 187 -22.34 -0.98 5.23
CA LEU A 187 -23.34 0.08 5.31
C LEU A 187 -24.34 -0.14 6.46
N GLU A 188 -24.55 -1.38 6.86
CA GLU A 188 -25.51 -1.77 7.89
C GLU A 188 -24.88 -2.02 9.26
N ARG A 189 -23.56 -2.24 9.33
CA ARG A 189 -22.86 -2.53 10.59
C ARG A 189 -22.71 -1.26 11.42
N PRO A 190 -23.37 -1.15 12.59
CA PRO A 190 -23.27 0.05 13.41
C PRO A 190 -21.90 0.14 14.08
N ILE A 191 -21.13 1.16 13.75
CA ILE A 191 -19.89 1.54 14.43
C ILE A 191 -20.13 2.89 15.13
N GLY A 192 -20.14 2.88 16.46
CA GLY A 192 -20.50 4.04 17.26
C GLY A 192 -21.99 4.31 17.27
N THR A 193 -22.37 5.59 17.22
CA THR A 193 -23.79 6.04 17.23
C THR A 193 -24.33 6.20 15.81
N ASN A 194 -25.66 6.35 15.68
CA ASN A 194 -26.29 6.68 14.40
C ASN A 194 -25.64 7.93 13.75
N LEU A 195 -25.33 8.95 14.53
CA LEU A 195 -24.69 10.17 14.05
C LEU A 195 -23.29 9.87 13.46
N VAL A 196 -22.51 9.00 14.12
CA VAL A 196 -21.19 8.58 13.63
C VAL A 196 -21.32 7.84 12.30
N MET A 197 -22.24 6.90 12.19
CA MET A 197 -22.51 6.16 10.95
C MET A 197 -22.97 7.09 9.84
N ARG A 198 -23.94 7.95 10.11
CA ARG A 198 -24.44 8.93 9.13
C ARG A 198 -23.30 9.80 8.58
N ASN A 199 -22.46 10.35 9.45
CA ASN A 199 -21.33 11.19 9.06
C ASN A 199 -20.28 10.40 8.28
N GLN A 200 -20.07 9.13 8.63
CA GLN A 200 -19.14 8.26 7.90
C GLN A 200 -19.66 7.95 6.49
N LEU A 201 -20.94 7.63 6.34
CA LEU A 201 -21.52 7.36 5.02
C LEU A 201 -21.57 8.64 4.17
N GLN A 202 -21.87 9.80 4.78
CA GLN A 202 -21.76 11.08 4.07
C GLN A 202 -20.33 11.35 3.60
N ARG A 203 -19.32 11.01 4.42
CA ARG A 203 -17.91 11.13 4.01
C ARG A 203 -17.58 10.27 2.78
N LEU A 204 -18.18 9.07 2.64
CA LEU A 204 -18.02 8.25 1.44
C LEU A 204 -18.59 8.95 0.19
N LEU A 205 -19.75 9.56 0.31
CA LEU A 205 -20.36 10.34 -0.78
C LEU A 205 -19.47 11.53 -1.18
N ASP A 206 -19.05 12.33 -0.20
CA ASP A 206 -18.23 13.53 -0.44
C ASP A 206 -16.89 13.19 -1.09
N THR A 207 -16.23 12.12 -0.64
CA THR A 207 -14.94 11.70 -1.21
C THR A 207 -15.07 11.13 -2.61
N SER A 208 -16.21 10.53 -2.95
CA SER A 208 -16.47 9.99 -4.30
C SER A 208 -16.68 11.07 -5.37
N GLU A 209 -16.74 12.35 -4.99
CA GLU A 209 -16.76 13.47 -5.95
C GLU A 209 -15.38 13.70 -6.61
N ALA A 210 -14.32 13.16 -6.04
CA ALA A 210 -12.98 13.30 -6.59
C ALA A 210 -12.71 12.24 -7.66
N ASP A 211 -12.26 12.65 -8.85
CA ASP A 211 -12.04 11.78 -10.02
C ASP A 211 -11.08 10.60 -9.78
N HIS A 212 -10.20 10.73 -8.79
CA HIS A 212 -9.21 9.70 -8.44
C HIS A 212 -9.71 8.71 -7.40
N ILE A 213 -10.96 8.85 -6.90
CA ILE A 213 -11.57 7.95 -5.92
C ILE A 213 -12.82 7.30 -6.51
N THR A 214 -12.83 5.98 -6.54
CA THR A 214 -13.98 5.18 -6.97
C THR A 214 -14.46 4.34 -5.80
N VAL A 215 -15.73 4.45 -5.44
CA VAL A 215 -16.38 3.62 -4.42
C VAL A 215 -17.45 2.76 -5.10
N GLN A 216 -17.38 1.45 -4.90
CA GLN A 216 -18.40 0.50 -5.33
C GLN A 216 -18.89 -0.33 -4.15
N ILE A 217 -20.14 -0.74 -4.21
CA ILE A 217 -20.77 -1.63 -3.23
C ILE A 217 -20.95 -3.00 -3.86
N LEU A 218 -20.42 -4.04 -3.20
CA LEU A 218 -20.75 -5.43 -3.52
C LEU A 218 -22.05 -5.79 -2.81
N PRO A 219 -23.16 -5.94 -3.56
CA PRO A 219 -24.47 -6.20 -2.93
C PRO A 219 -24.54 -7.64 -2.42
N LYS A 220 -25.26 -7.86 -1.34
CA LYS A 220 -25.55 -9.22 -0.79
C LYS A 220 -26.19 -10.14 -1.84
N SER A 221 -26.94 -9.58 -2.78
CA SER A 221 -27.53 -10.30 -3.90
C SER A 221 -26.53 -10.86 -4.90
N ALA A 222 -25.25 -10.41 -4.87
CA ALA A 222 -24.19 -10.99 -5.68
C ALA A 222 -23.90 -12.46 -5.33
N GLY A 223 -24.32 -12.91 -4.12
CA GLY A 223 -24.14 -14.27 -3.67
C GLY A 223 -22.67 -14.67 -3.47
N ALA A 224 -22.35 -15.91 -3.81
CA ALA A 224 -20.97 -16.41 -3.68
C ALA A 224 -20.06 -15.76 -4.74
N THR A 225 -19.02 -15.08 -4.27
CA THR A 225 -17.98 -14.41 -5.05
C THR A 225 -16.63 -14.65 -4.40
N PRO A 226 -15.50 -14.24 -4.99
CA PRO A 226 -14.20 -14.27 -4.31
C PRO A 226 -14.11 -13.51 -2.97
N ALA A 227 -15.14 -12.72 -2.64
CA ALA A 227 -15.29 -12.06 -1.34
C ALA A 227 -15.29 -13.02 -0.14
N VAL A 228 -15.65 -14.29 -0.33
CA VAL A 228 -15.64 -15.30 0.74
C VAL A 228 -14.27 -15.58 1.33
N ASP A 229 -13.20 -15.27 0.59
CA ASP A 229 -11.81 -15.43 1.07
C ASP A 229 -11.35 -14.26 1.97
N GLY A 230 -12.18 -13.24 2.15
CA GLY A 230 -11.91 -12.10 3.01
C GLY A 230 -11.35 -10.88 2.28
N PRO A 231 -11.04 -9.80 3.03
CA PRO A 231 -10.55 -8.54 2.50
C PRO A 231 -9.12 -8.67 1.97
N PHE A 232 -8.80 -7.90 0.92
CA PHE A 232 -7.44 -7.78 0.38
C PHE A 232 -7.28 -6.47 -0.38
N SER A 233 -6.01 -6.10 -0.56
CA SER A 233 -5.65 -4.92 -1.36
C SER A 233 -4.63 -5.29 -2.42
N ILE A 234 -4.63 -4.55 -3.53
CA ILE A 234 -3.59 -4.57 -4.55
C ILE A 234 -2.93 -3.20 -4.54
N LEU A 235 -1.65 -3.20 -4.24
CA LEU A 235 -0.81 -2.03 -4.03
C LEU A 235 0.03 -1.79 -5.29
N THR A 236 -0.08 -0.61 -5.89
CA THR A 236 0.72 -0.18 -7.04
C THR A 236 1.68 0.92 -6.60
N LEU A 237 2.96 0.64 -6.70
CA LEU A 237 4.06 1.58 -6.47
C LEU A 237 4.57 2.16 -7.80
N PRO A 238 5.37 3.24 -7.76
CA PRO A 238 6.03 3.73 -8.96
C PRO A 238 6.89 2.64 -9.62
N GLU A 239 6.91 2.64 -10.96
CA GLU A 239 7.81 1.76 -11.71
C GLU A 239 9.27 1.88 -11.23
N PRO A 240 10.06 0.80 -11.30
CA PRO A 240 9.75 -0.49 -11.91
C PRO A 240 9.17 -1.54 -10.93
N ILE A 241 8.66 -1.14 -9.76
CA ILE A 241 8.13 -2.06 -8.76
C ILE A 241 6.81 -2.65 -9.28
N PRO A 242 6.68 -3.98 -9.40
CA PRO A 242 5.43 -4.60 -9.81
C PRO A 242 4.35 -4.43 -8.72
N ASP A 243 3.10 -4.57 -9.12
CA ASP A 243 1.99 -4.68 -8.17
C ASP A 243 2.21 -5.82 -7.19
N PHE A 244 1.75 -5.67 -5.97
CA PHE A 244 1.72 -6.73 -4.98
C PHE A 244 0.42 -6.69 -4.17
N GLY A 245 0.04 -7.87 -3.67
CA GLY A 245 -1.12 -8.02 -2.82
C GLY A 245 -0.79 -7.70 -1.36
N TYR A 246 -1.82 -7.34 -0.62
CA TYR A 246 -1.74 -7.11 0.82
C TYR A 246 -3.02 -7.61 1.48
N ALA A 247 -2.88 -8.34 2.56
CA ALA A 247 -3.99 -8.82 3.36
C ALA A 247 -3.67 -8.69 4.85
N GLU A 248 -4.66 -8.27 5.64
CA GLU A 248 -4.55 -8.19 7.10
C GLU A 248 -5.45 -9.24 7.77
N GLY A 249 -4.97 -9.80 8.86
CA GLY A 249 -5.72 -10.75 9.65
C GLY A 249 -5.26 -10.78 11.12
N PRO A 250 -5.87 -11.63 11.97
CA PRO A 250 -5.52 -11.74 13.39
C PRO A 250 -4.04 -12.09 13.64
N GLY A 251 -3.36 -12.68 12.67
CA GLY A 251 -1.94 -13.04 12.73
C GLY A 251 -0.97 -11.97 12.23
N GLY A 252 -1.48 -10.79 11.86
CA GLY A 252 -0.71 -9.70 11.27
C GLY A 252 -0.99 -9.52 9.78
N ALA A 253 -0.16 -8.71 9.12
CA ALA A 253 -0.26 -8.37 7.71
C ALA A 253 0.66 -9.24 6.85
N VAL A 254 0.21 -9.57 5.65
CA VAL A 254 0.98 -10.35 4.67
C VAL A 254 1.08 -9.58 3.37
N TYR A 255 2.32 -9.40 2.88
CA TYR A 255 2.61 -8.92 1.53
C TYR A 255 2.71 -10.11 0.57
N ILE A 256 1.95 -10.08 -0.49
CA ILE A 256 1.92 -11.10 -1.54
C ILE A 256 2.73 -10.58 -2.72
N GLU A 257 3.97 -11.05 -2.86
CA GLU A 257 4.92 -10.61 -3.89
C GLU A 257 5.07 -11.62 -5.03
N ASP A 258 4.64 -12.87 -4.82
CA ASP A 258 4.67 -13.90 -5.86
C ASP A 258 3.76 -13.51 -7.02
N ARG A 259 4.32 -13.45 -8.23
CA ARG A 259 3.61 -12.97 -9.43
C ARG A 259 2.36 -13.79 -9.77
N ALA A 260 2.38 -15.09 -9.50
CA ALA A 260 1.21 -15.94 -9.77
C ALA A 260 0.09 -15.63 -8.76
N GLN A 261 0.43 -15.43 -7.50
CA GLN A 261 -0.54 -15.06 -6.47
C GLN A 261 -1.08 -13.64 -6.67
N VAL A 262 -0.25 -12.67 -7.06
CA VAL A 262 -0.70 -11.31 -7.42
C VAL A 262 -1.67 -11.34 -8.61
N ARG A 263 -1.42 -12.20 -9.60
CA ARG A 263 -2.36 -12.40 -10.71
C ARG A 263 -3.70 -12.91 -10.21
N VAL A 264 -3.73 -13.89 -9.30
CA VAL A 264 -4.98 -14.36 -8.68
C VAL A 264 -5.71 -13.23 -7.96
N CYS A 265 -5.01 -12.37 -7.20
CA CYS A 265 -5.62 -11.19 -6.59
C CYS A 265 -6.24 -10.26 -7.64
N THR A 266 -5.55 -10.05 -8.77
CA THR A 266 -6.03 -9.19 -9.87
C THR A 266 -7.26 -9.78 -10.56
N GLU A 267 -7.28 -11.08 -10.80
CA GLU A 267 -8.43 -11.80 -11.36
C GLU A 267 -9.65 -11.72 -10.42
N ARG A 268 -9.44 -11.96 -9.12
CA ARG A 268 -10.48 -11.80 -8.09
C ARG A 268 -11.03 -10.39 -8.05
N TRP A 269 -10.17 -9.38 -8.11
CA TRP A 269 -10.56 -7.98 -8.19
C TRP A 269 -11.46 -7.70 -9.39
N GLY A 270 -11.13 -8.24 -10.58
CA GLY A 270 -11.94 -8.12 -11.78
C GLY A 270 -13.35 -8.68 -11.58
N ILE A 271 -13.45 -9.89 -11.00
CA ILE A 271 -14.75 -10.53 -10.70
C ILE A 271 -15.56 -9.69 -9.69
N LEU A 272 -14.92 -9.18 -8.63
CA LEU A 272 -15.59 -8.34 -7.63
C LEU A 272 -16.10 -7.04 -8.26
N THR A 273 -15.30 -6.40 -9.11
CA THR A 273 -15.69 -5.18 -9.82
C THR A 273 -16.93 -5.40 -10.70
N GLU A 274 -16.97 -6.52 -11.45
CA GLU A 274 -18.12 -6.87 -12.32
C GLU A 274 -19.38 -7.22 -11.53
N ARG A 275 -19.22 -7.79 -10.33
CA ARG A 275 -20.34 -8.18 -9.45
C ARG A 275 -20.83 -7.06 -8.56
N SER A 276 -20.06 -6.00 -8.42
CA SER A 276 -20.44 -4.81 -7.65
C SER A 276 -21.42 -3.94 -8.43
N LEU A 277 -22.16 -3.13 -7.71
CA LEU A 277 -22.97 -2.07 -8.30
C LEU A 277 -22.08 -1.11 -9.09
N SER A 278 -22.64 -0.46 -10.11
CA SER A 278 -21.91 0.64 -10.76
C SER A 278 -21.53 1.72 -9.75
N PRO A 279 -20.52 2.56 -10.02
CA PRO A 279 -20.21 3.68 -9.12
C PRO A 279 -21.43 4.54 -8.80
N ALA A 280 -22.27 4.84 -9.79
CA ALA A 280 -23.48 5.65 -9.60
C ALA A 280 -24.51 4.94 -8.70
N ASP A 281 -24.84 3.67 -9.00
CA ASP A 281 -25.77 2.89 -8.17
C ASP A 281 -25.24 2.66 -6.76
N SER A 282 -23.91 2.58 -6.60
CA SER A 282 -23.26 2.47 -5.29
C SER A 282 -23.47 3.72 -4.45
N LEU A 283 -23.38 4.91 -5.06
CA LEU A 283 -23.68 6.16 -4.36
C LEU A 283 -25.15 6.24 -3.97
N ASP A 284 -26.06 5.72 -4.78
CA ASP A 284 -27.48 5.66 -4.42
C ASP A 284 -27.71 4.70 -3.25
N ALA A 285 -27.08 3.52 -3.23
CA ALA A 285 -27.13 2.60 -2.11
C ALA A 285 -26.61 3.23 -0.80
N ILE A 286 -25.50 3.99 -0.88
CA ILE A 286 -24.95 4.72 0.27
C ILE A 286 -25.94 5.81 0.74
N ARG A 287 -26.57 6.57 -0.17
CA ARG A 287 -27.59 7.57 0.16
C ARG A 287 -28.80 6.97 0.89
N GLU A 288 -29.25 5.80 0.44
CA GLU A 288 -30.31 5.09 1.14
C GLU A 288 -29.89 4.64 2.55
N ALA A 289 -28.67 4.11 2.67
CA ALA A 289 -28.12 3.72 3.97
C ALA A 289 -28.00 4.92 4.94
N VAL A 290 -27.65 6.12 4.46
CA VAL A 290 -27.62 7.35 5.29
C VAL A 290 -28.97 7.61 5.96
N LYS A 291 -30.09 7.36 5.26
CA LYS A 291 -31.45 7.58 5.78
C LYS A 291 -31.80 6.64 6.93
N THR A 292 -31.18 5.48 7.03
CA THR A 292 -31.44 4.51 8.11
C THR A 292 -30.83 4.94 9.44
N TYR A 293 -29.86 5.85 9.41
CA TYR A 293 -29.18 6.38 10.61
C TYR A 293 -29.69 7.78 10.99
N THR A 294 -30.97 7.94 11.11
CA THR A 294 -31.65 9.17 11.56
C THR A 294 -31.66 9.31 13.09
#